data_92aecf552a96c0ec5e93eee18cb5d9f8
#
_entry.id   92aecf552a96c0ec5e93eee18cb5d9f8
#
_cell.length_a   1.000
_cell.length_b   1.000
_cell.length_c   1.000
_cell.angle_alpha   90.00
_cell.angle_beta   90.00
_cell.angle_gamma   90.00
#
_symmetry.space_group_name_H-M   'P 1'
#
loop_
_entity.id
_entity.type
_entity.pdbx_description
1 polymer ?
#
loop_
_entity_poly.entity_id
_entity_poly.type
_entity_poly.pdbx_seq_one_letter_code
_entity_poly.pdbx_strand_id
1 'polypeptide(L)'
;MQTASKHKMQNADICSTNNMLQHKVRLKGKKRKRNSLLIALLLAVVILSSCGRVIMGEPRNQDAYNPVEEIELNTQEPESNISPEKTPMPPEPSVNGGEELSSPEPDKTPDTNESVGTSPQPTPTPTPTHTPTPVPTPEATTSPPPSDAEVNNIVNPYVPYTYEQMKDESIKLAELYPEIISLDSIGFSVEGRELTLIKLGKGEKKIILCGSHHAREYISSSYLMKMIEEYSKAYTSGQNFGKYNVKEMLDNICIYIVPMVNPDGVNLVNKGVSSVNDQEAVEAMVLLRPSYREWKANVNGVDLNRQYPTKWKEKYDEVGKPASESFKGTAAATEPEIQAMMKVSKDNEFILAASFHTKGNVIYWADSGTVDLIPGVKDMAKRLSSLTKYQRMPISEDPSIYGAGYENWFRAEFLRPAFCIELTPYNNTDVPHDDKKFDSLVWNNARYIGLFMADEALRRQ
;
A
#
# COMPACT_ATOMS: atom_id res chain seq x y z
N MET A 1 -32.02 -68.64 21.23
CA MET A 1 -32.62 -67.53 22.01
C MET A 1 -31.68 -66.96 23.09
N GLN A 2 -30.40 -67.04 22.94
CA GLN A 2 -29.44 -66.52 23.95
C GLN A 2 -28.49 -65.41 23.43
N THR A 3 -28.58 -65.00 22.19
CA THR A 3 -27.70 -63.97 21.61
C THR A 3 -28.32 -62.58 21.52
N ALA A 4 -29.63 -62.44 21.69
CA ALA A 4 -30.34 -61.16 21.63
C ALA A 4 -30.36 -60.37 22.97
N SER A 5 -30.09 -61.05 24.10
CA SER A 5 -30.14 -60.44 25.44
C SER A 5 -28.85 -59.69 25.83
N LYS A 6 -27.69 -60.10 25.29
CA LYS A 6 -26.42 -59.44 25.62
C LYS A 6 -26.17 -58.11 24.91
N HIS A 7 -26.78 -57.89 23.75
CA HIS A 7 -26.65 -56.62 23.02
C HIS A 7 -27.52 -55.48 23.56
N LYS A 8 -28.60 -55.79 24.27
CA LYS A 8 -29.46 -54.76 24.89
C LYS A 8 -28.90 -54.22 26.22
N MET A 9 -28.10 -55.01 26.95
CA MET A 9 -27.45 -54.53 28.19
C MET A 9 -26.23 -53.64 27.94
N GLN A 10 -25.44 -53.88 26.88
CA GLN A 10 -24.31 -53.02 26.54
C GLN A 10 -24.68 -51.63 26.04
N ASN A 11 -25.86 -51.48 25.35
CA ASN A 11 -26.33 -50.18 24.89
C ASN A 11 -26.96 -49.30 25.99
N ALA A 12 -27.43 -49.87 27.07
CA ALA A 12 -27.97 -49.13 28.22
C ALA A 12 -26.89 -48.48 29.05
N ASP A 13 -25.74 -49.14 29.22
CA ASP A 13 -24.61 -48.61 30.00
C ASP A 13 -23.81 -47.50 29.27
N ILE A 14 -23.75 -47.53 27.94
CA ILE A 14 -23.14 -46.47 27.10
C ILE A 14 -23.99 -45.19 27.13
N CYS A 15 -25.31 -45.32 27.17
CA CYS A 15 -26.22 -44.15 27.21
C CYS A 15 -26.21 -43.46 28.59
N SER A 16 -26.02 -44.25 29.70
CA SER A 16 -25.93 -43.73 31.06
C SER A 16 -24.62 -42.99 31.30
N THR A 17 -23.47 -43.50 30.81
CA THR A 17 -22.16 -42.87 30.94
C THR A 17 -22.03 -41.57 30.13
N ASN A 18 -22.60 -41.50 28.95
CA ASN A 18 -22.58 -40.27 28.13
C ASN A 18 -23.45 -39.14 28.75
N ASN A 19 -24.59 -39.48 29.38
CA ASN A 19 -25.38 -38.47 30.08
C ASN A 19 -24.67 -37.93 31.36
N MET A 20 -23.95 -38.75 32.08
CA MET A 20 -23.17 -38.30 33.24
C MET A 20 -21.98 -37.41 32.80
N LEU A 21 -21.31 -37.70 31.68
CA LEU A 21 -20.22 -36.89 31.16
C LEU A 21 -20.71 -35.54 30.67
N GLN A 22 -21.83 -35.52 29.97
CA GLN A 22 -22.46 -34.28 29.51
C GLN A 22 -22.92 -33.38 30.66
N HIS A 23 -23.46 -33.98 31.74
CA HIS A 23 -23.88 -33.23 32.94
C HIS A 23 -22.65 -32.64 33.70
N LYS A 24 -21.53 -33.36 33.78
CA LYS A 24 -20.28 -32.87 34.42
C LYS A 24 -19.62 -31.76 33.59
N VAL A 25 -19.65 -31.81 32.26
CA VAL A 25 -19.14 -30.74 31.36
C VAL A 25 -20.02 -29.50 31.47
N ARG A 26 -21.36 -29.65 31.54
CA ARG A 26 -22.30 -28.53 31.68
C ARG A 26 -22.18 -27.79 33.02
N LEU A 27 -21.87 -28.54 34.12
CA LEU A 27 -21.63 -27.95 35.44
C LEU A 27 -20.27 -27.25 35.54
N LYS A 28 -19.22 -27.77 34.88
CA LYS A 28 -17.91 -27.09 34.79
C LYS A 28 -17.98 -25.82 33.96
N GLY A 29 -18.75 -25.81 32.87
CA GLY A 29 -18.97 -24.62 32.04
C GLY A 29 -19.74 -23.49 32.76
N LYS A 30 -20.76 -23.86 33.57
CA LYS A 30 -21.51 -22.90 34.39
C LYS A 30 -20.68 -22.30 35.53
N LYS A 31 -19.79 -23.09 36.18
CA LYS A 31 -18.88 -22.57 37.22
C LYS A 31 -17.81 -21.61 36.63
N ARG A 32 -17.30 -21.90 35.43
CA ARG A 32 -16.30 -21.06 34.76
C ARG A 32 -16.91 -19.70 34.30
N LYS A 33 -18.13 -19.70 33.76
CA LYS A 33 -18.84 -18.45 33.39
C LYS A 33 -19.20 -17.60 34.63
N ARG A 34 -19.54 -18.22 35.75
CA ARG A 34 -19.89 -17.49 37.00
C ARG A 34 -18.67 -16.84 37.65
N ASN A 35 -17.50 -17.51 37.61
CA ASN A 35 -16.26 -16.93 38.12
C ASN A 35 -15.72 -15.79 37.20
N SER A 36 -15.88 -15.89 35.87
CA SER A 36 -15.53 -14.81 34.94
C SER A 36 -16.43 -13.60 35.13
N LEU A 37 -17.71 -13.76 35.41
CA LEU A 37 -18.64 -12.68 35.67
C LEU A 37 -18.33 -11.96 37.03
N LEU A 38 -17.91 -12.71 38.05
CA LEU A 38 -17.52 -12.12 39.35
C LEU A 38 -16.19 -11.35 39.26
N ILE A 39 -15.24 -11.82 38.45
CA ILE A 39 -13.97 -11.11 38.19
C ILE A 39 -14.22 -9.83 37.40
N ALA A 40 -15.11 -9.86 36.39
CA ALA A 40 -15.50 -8.68 35.64
C ALA A 40 -16.24 -7.64 36.50
N LEU A 41 -17.09 -8.07 37.46
CA LEU A 41 -17.76 -7.17 38.38
C LEU A 41 -16.80 -6.53 39.42
N LEU A 42 -15.81 -7.29 39.91
CA LEU A 42 -14.77 -6.79 40.82
C LEU A 42 -13.83 -5.79 40.15
N LEU A 43 -13.47 -6.00 38.88
CA LEU A 43 -12.70 -5.02 38.08
C LEU A 43 -13.49 -3.74 37.81
N ALA A 44 -14.79 -3.83 37.56
CA ALA A 44 -15.65 -2.65 37.37
C ALA A 44 -15.78 -1.78 38.64
N VAL A 45 -15.79 -2.38 39.84
CA VAL A 45 -15.88 -1.65 41.11
C VAL A 45 -14.55 -0.96 41.47
N VAL A 46 -13.41 -1.50 41.07
CA VAL A 46 -12.10 -0.87 41.29
C VAL A 46 -11.87 0.33 40.35
N ILE A 47 -12.46 0.31 39.14
CA ILE A 47 -12.36 1.42 38.19
C ILE A 47 -13.26 2.62 38.57
N LEU A 48 -14.36 2.38 39.27
CA LEU A 48 -15.31 3.42 39.69
C LEU A 48 -14.89 4.21 40.93
N SER A 49 -13.82 3.77 41.63
CA SER A 49 -13.37 4.46 42.88
C SER A 49 -12.18 5.39 42.70
N SER A 50 -11.64 5.56 41.48
CA SER A 50 -10.48 6.44 41.28
C SER A 50 -10.49 7.23 39.98
N CYS A 51 -11.56 7.96 39.67
CA CYS A 51 -11.42 9.12 38.77
C CYS A 51 -12.76 9.88 38.63
N GLY A 52 -12.88 10.94 39.35
CA GLY A 52 -13.66 12.08 38.87
C GLY A 52 -12.80 12.88 37.89
N ARG A 53 -12.96 12.65 36.59
CA ARG A 53 -12.64 13.63 35.53
C ARG A 53 -13.19 13.16 34.18
N VAL A 54 -13.98 14.00 33.61
CA VAL A 54 -14.40 14.24 32.22
C VAL A 54 -14.09 13.11 31.20
N ILE A 55 -15.15 12.43 30.77
CA ILE A 55 -15.14 11.52 29.60
C ILE A 55 -15.18 12.41 28.34
N MET A 56 -14.08 12.51 27.66
CA MET A 56 -14.04 12.87 26.24
C MET A 56 -13.87 11.58 25.46
N GLY A 57 -14.75 11.34 24.48
CA GLY A 57 -14.81 10.08 23.74
C GLY A 57 -13.53 9.77 22.97
N GLU A 58 -13.10 8.53 23.02
CA GLU A 58 -12.01 8.04 22.17
C GLU A 58 -12.43 8.04 20.68
N PRO A 59 -11.57 8.52 19.77
CA PRO A 59 -11.81 8.33 18.34
C PRO A 59 -11.70 6.86 17.99
N ARG A 60 -12.76 6.29 17.44
CA ARG A 60 -12.75 4.92 16.91
C ARG A 60 -11.82 4.86 15.71
N ASN A 61 -10.80 4.04 15.80
CA ASN A 61 -9.94 3.67 14.69
C ASN A 61 -10.77 2.87 13.66
N GLN A 62 -11.15 3.49 12.54
CA GLN A 62 -12.02 2.85 11.51
C GLN A 62 -11.29 1.81 10.64
N ASP A 63 -10.00 1.58 10.85
CA ASP A 63 -9.28 0.51 10.18
C ASP A 63 -9.45 -0.88 10.84
N ALA A 64 -10.25 -0.98 11.91
CA ALA A 64 -10.49 -2.22 12.66
C ALA A 64 -11.95 -2.68 12.50
N TYR A 65 -12.21 -3.53 11.53
CA TYR A 65 -13.48 -4.25 11.39
C TYR A 65 -13.54 -5.39 12.42
N ASN A 66 -14.43 -5.26 13.41
CA ASN A 66 -14.81 -6.37 14.31
C ASN A 66 -15.97 -7.14 13.66
N PRO A 67 -15.89 -8.45 13.51
CA PRO A 67 -17.04 -9.24 13.07
C PRO A 67 -18.10 -9.23 14.19
N VAL A 68 -19.25 -8.63 13.92
CA VAL A 68 -20.45 -8.71 14.77
C VAL A 68 -21.11 -10.07 14.53
N GLU A 69 -21.37 -10.81 15.62
CA GLU A 69 -22.24 -11.98 15.60
C GLU A 69 -23.63 -11.58 15.11
N GLU A 70 -24.17 -12.34 14.15
CA GLU A 70 -25.55 -12.21 13.67
C GLU A 70 -26.51 -12.40 14.84
N ILE A 71 -27.24 -11.34 15.20
CA ILE A 71 -28.41 -11.40 16.04
C ILE A 71 -29.62 -11.29 15.09
N GLU A 72 -30.36 -12.39 14.93
CA GLU A 72 -31.66 -12.37 14.27
C GLU A 72 -32.61 -11.42 15.01
N LEU A 73 -32.98 -10.33 14.38
CA LEU A 73 -34.06 -9.45 14.83
C LEU A 73 -35.33 -9.78 14.06
N ASN A 74 -36.29 -10.29 14.80
CA ASN A 74 -37.68 -10.52 14.41
C ASN A 74 -38.36 -9.15 14.21
N THR A 75 -38.66 -8.79 12.97
CA THR A 75 -39.37 -7.55 12.64
C THR A 75 -40.85 -7.83 12.47
N GLN A 76 -41.67 -7.31 13.37
CA GLN A 76 -43.08 -6.99 13.11
C GLN A 76 -43.18 -5.51 12.74
N GLU A 77 -43.68 -5.23 11.55
CA GLU A 77 -44.03 -3.90 11.07
C GLU A 77 -45.32 -3.36 11.72
N PRO A 78 -45.45 -2.04 11.90
CA PRO A 78 -46.73 -1.38 11.87
C PRO A 78 -46.84 -0.45 10.64
N GLU A 79 -47.88 -0.67 9.85
CA GLU A 79 -48.32 0.23 8.78
C GLU A 79 -48.72 1.61 9.33
N SER A 80 -48.25 2.69 8.68
CA SER A 80 -49.01 3.96 8.71
C SER A 80 -48.77 4.76 7.43
N ASN A 81 -49.89 4.99 6.73
CA ASN A 81 -50.10 5.87 5.60
C ASN A 81 -49.81 7.32 5.94
N ILE A 82 -48.91 7.99 5.21
CA ILE A 82 -48.99 9.45 4.99
C ILE A 82 -48.46 9.75 3.58
N SER A 83 -49.31 10.41 2.79
CA SER A 83 -49.08 10.91 1.42
C SER A 83 -48.20 12.13 1.43
N PRO A 84 -47.31 12.38 0.43
CA PRO A 84 -46.43 13.55 0.40
C PRO A 84 -47.14 14.78 -0.22
N GLU A 85 -47.13 15.84 0.53
CA GLU A 85 -47.52 17.19 0.13
C GLU A 85 -46.42 17.85 -0.71
N LYS A 86 -46.78 18.45 -1.85
CA LYS A 86 -45.92 19.13 -2.79
C LYS A 86 -45.58 20.53 -2.29
N THR A 87 -44.31 20.85 -2.13
CA THR A 87 -43.82 22.23 -1.97
C THR A 87 -43.29 22.74 -3.32
N PRO A 88 -43.58 24.00 -3.73
CA PRO A 88 -43.22 24.53 -5.04
C PRO A 88 -41.80 25.06 -5.14
N MET A 89 -41.18 24.84 -6.32
CA MET A 89 -39.89 25.39 -6.71
C MET A 89 -39.95 26.92 -6.94
N PRO A 90 -38.87 27.66 -6.66
CA PRO A 90 -38.71 29.03 -7.08
C PRO A 90 -38.25 29.12 -8.56
N PRO A 91 -38.56 30.22 -9.28
CA PRO A 91 -38.39 30.33 -10.73
C PRO A 91 -36.95 30.63 -11.14
N GLU A 92 -36.62 30.14 -12.35
CA GLU A 92 -35.39 30.43 -13.05
C GLU A 92 -35.36 31.88 -13.56
N PRO A 93 -34.16 32.56 -13.66
CA PRO A 93 -34.06 33.84 -14.32
C PRO A 93 -33.86 33.62 -15.83
N SER A 94 -34.70 34.33 -16.62
CA SER A 94 -34.70 34.41 -18.07
C SER A 94 -33.46 35.15 -18.62
N VAL A 95 -32.91 34.56 -19.68
CA VAL A 95 -31.85 35.13 -20.50
C VAL A 95 -32.53 36.04 -21.57
N ASN A 96 -32.08 37.29 -21.68
CA ASN A 96 -32.33 38.10 -22.87
C ASN A 96 -31.15 39.00 -23.19
N GLY A 97 -30.78 39.00 -24.48
CA GLY A 97 -30.24 40.12 -25.20
C GLY A 97 -28.74 40.14 -25.41
N GLY A 98 -28.33 39.76 -26.62
CA GLY A 98 -26.98 39.88 -27.13
C GLY A 98 -26.54 41.31 -27.42
N GLU A 99 -25.24 41.48 -27.50
CA GLU A 99 -24.59 42.47 -28.40
C GLU A 99 -23.22 41.92 -28.79
N GLU A 100 -23.03 41.81 -30.10
CA GLU A 100 -21.77 41.60 -30.81
C GLU A 100 -20.86 42.81 -30.60
N LEU A 101 -19.58 42.58 -30.29
CA LEU A 101 -18.53 43.56 -30.58
C LEU A 101 -17.22 42.87 -30.92
N SER A 102 -16.87 43.09 -32.15
CA SER A 102 -15.72 42.83 -32.99
C SER A 102 -14.34 42.90 -32.35
N SER A 103 -13.50 41.95 -32.82
CA SER A 103 -12.03 41.99 -32.75
C SER A 103 -11.44 43.15 -33.53
N PRO A 104 -10.26 43.66 -33.20
CA PRO A 104 -9.36 44.24 -34.18
C PRO A 104 -8.08 43.41 -34.37
N GLU A 105 -7.72 43.26 -35.64
CA GLU A 105 -6.50 42.71 -36.20
C GLU A 105 -5.31 43.68 -36.02
N PRO A 106 -4.05 43.18 -36.20
CA PRO A 106 -2.85 43.88 -35.82
C PRO A 106 -2.33 44.85 -36.90
N ASP A 107 -1.78 45.96 -36.45
CA ASP A 107 -1.18 46.98 -37.34
C ASP A 107 0.35 46.78 -37.51
N LYS A 108 0.79 47.24 -38.69
CA LYS A 108 2.07 46.97 -39.34
C LYS A 108 3.19 47.89 -38.84
N THR A 109 4.41 47.40 -38.95
CA THR A 109 5.72 48.06 -38.88
C THR A 109 5.80 49.28 -39.82
N PRO A 110 6.74 50.20 -39.53
CA PRO A 110 7.68 50.57 -40.58
C PRO A 110 9.16 50.50 -40.22
N ASP A 111 9.91 50.13 -41.27
CA ASP A 111 11.35 50.21 -41.41
C ASP A 111 11.93 51.61 -41.19
N THR A 112 13.11 51.71 -40.63
CA THR A 112 14.13 52.67 -41.05
C THR A 112 15.54 52.10 -40.85
N ASN A 113 16.25 52.08 -41.98
CA ASN A 113 17.68 51.87 -42.12
C ASN A 113 18.49 52.97 -41.42
N GLU A 114 19.61 52.60 -40.79
CA GLU A 114 20.85 53.32 -40.90
C GLU A 114 22.08 52.44 -40.76
N SER A 115 22.94 52.50 -41.76
CA SER A 115 24.21 51.82 -41.89
C SER A 115 25.32 52.59 -41.23
N VAL A 116 26.16 51.90 -40.42
CA VAL A 116 27.53 52.39 -40.18
C VAL A 116 28.49 51.20 -40.31
N GLY A 117 29.42 51.33 -41.24
CA GLY A 117 30.42 50.34 -41.55
C GLY A 117 31.54 50.30 -40.55
N THR A 118 32.10 49.15 -40.34
CA THR A 118 33.44 48.93 -39.78
C THR A 118 34.15 47.81 -40.52
N SER A 119 35.39 48.12 -40.80
CA SER A 119 36.47 47.47 -41.54
C SER A 119 36.73 46.01 -41.16
N PRO A 120 37.25 45.17 -42.07
CA PRO A 120 37.47 43.74 -41.83
C PRO A 120 38.80 43.49 -41.06
N GLN A 121 38.73 42.64 -40.04
CA GLN A 121 39.87 42.13 -39.33
C GLN A 121 40.41 40.90 -40.05
N PRO A 122 41.75 40.67 -40.09
CA PRO A 122 42.36 39.62 -40.89
C PRO A 122 42.15 38.22 -40.35
N THR A 123 41.89 37.27 -41.24
CA THR A 123 41.74 35.85 -41.01
C THR A 123 43.03 35.23 -40.55
N PRO A 124 43.06 34.39 -39.47
CA PRO A 124 44.25 33.65 -39.08
C PRO A 124 44.47 32.45 -40.01
N THR A 125 45.70 32.27 -40.40
CA THR A 125 46.23 31.15 -41.20
C THR A 125 46.04 29.79 -40.48
N PRO A 126 45.61 28.72 -41.16
CA PRO A 126 45.43 27.40 -40.51
C PRO A 126 46.79 26.79 -40.14
N THR A 127 46.93 26.39 -38.88
CA THR A 127 48.00 25.57 -38.34
C THR A 127 47.85 24.13 -38.82
N PRO A 128 48.91 23.42 -39.18
CA PRO A 128 48.79 22.05 -39.67
C PRO A 128 48.29 21.10 -38.59
N THR A 129 47.21 20.38 -38.92
CA THR A 129 46.59 19.36 -38.09
C THR A 129 47.51 18.15 -38.01
N HIS A 130 47.99 17.81 -36.81
CA HIS A 130 48.64 16.52 -36.54
C HIS A 130 47.61 15.39 -36.57
N THR A 131 47.84 14.39 -37.43
CA THR A 131 47.07 13.15 -37.47
C THR A 131 47.22 12.41 -36.15
N PRO A 132 46.14 12.08 -35.42
CA PRO A 132 46.28 11.32 -34.18
C PRO A 132 46.69 9.90 -34.47
N THR A 133 47.73 9.43 -33.80
CA THR A 133 48.14 8.00 -33.74
C THR A 133 47.01 7.19 -33.08
N PRO A 134 46.62 6.03 -33.63
CA PRO A 134 45.56 5.21 -33.02
C PRO A 134 45.99 4.75 -31.63
N VAL A 135 45.21 5.11 -30.62
CA VAL A 135 45.31 4.58 -29.26
C VAL A 135 44.86 3.13 -29.28
N PRO A 136 45.62 2.17 -28.72
CA PRO A 136 45.18 0.79 -28.64
C PRO A 136 43.92 0.72 -27.81
N THR A 137 42.89 0.08 -28.39
CA THR A 137 41.65 -0.26 -27.72
C THR A 137 41.96 -1.12 -26.50
N PRO A 138 41.49 -0.81 -25.27
CA PRO A 138 41.65 -1.69 -24.13
C PRO A 138 40.94 -2.99 -24.44
N GLU A 139 41.64 -4.14 -24.42
CA GLU A 139 41.02 -5.46 -24.36
C GLU A 139 40.07 -5.49 -23.18
N ALA A 140 38.83 -5.89 -23.45
CA ALA A 140 37.83 -6.12 -22.41
C ALA A 140 38.35 -7.21 -21.47
N THR A 141 38.88 -6.79 -20.32
CA THR A 141 39.22 -7.69 -19.23
C THR A 141 37.90 -8.25 -18.71
N THR A 142 37.52 -9.45 -19.13
CA THR A 142 36.46 -10.22 -18.48
C THR A 142 36.94 -10.54 -17.08
N SER A 143 36.47 -9.79 -16.10
CA SER A 143 36.65 -10.16 -14.70
C SER A 143 36.04 -11.53 -14.49
N PRO A 144 36.75 -12.48 -13.82
CA PRO A 144 36.15 -13.76 -13.47
C PRO A 144 34.92 -13.51 -12.58
N PRO A 145 33.90 -14.37 -12.67
CA PRO A 145 32.75 -14.26 -11.78
C PRO A 145 33.26 -14.29 -10.32
N PRO A 146 32.65 -13.51 -9.41
CA PRO A 146 33.08 -13.50 -8.02
C PRO A 146 32.98 -14.94 -7.48
N SER A 147 34.09 -15.41 -6.91
CA SER A 147 34.14 -16.64 -6.14
C SER A 147 33.15 -16.54 -4.98
N ASP A 148 32.67 -17.67 -4.44
CA ASP A 148 31.75 -17.82 -3.29
C ASP A 148 32.20 -17.10 -1.98
N ALA A 149 32.72 -15.89 -2.08
CA ALA A 149 32.89 -14.97 -0.98
C ALA A 149 31.53 -14.64 -0.41
N GLU A 150 31.34 -14.79 0.87
CA GLU A 150 30.19 -14.43 1.68
C GLU A 150 29.44 -13.26 1.05
N VAL A 151 28.28 -13.53 0.45
CA VAL A 151 27.41 -12.46 -0.07
C VAL A 151 26.85 -11.76 1.14
N ASN A 152 27.56 -10.74 1.61
CA ASN A 152 27.09 -9.86 2.68
C ASN A 152 25.73 -9.31 2.25
N ASN A 153 24.71 -9.48 3.11
CA ASN A 153 23.40 -8.92 2.86
C ASN A 153 23.53 -7.41 2.69
N ILE A 154 23.03 -6.87 1.57
CA ILE A 154 22.98 -5.43 1.30
C ILE A 154 21.85 -4.83 2.10
N VAL A 155 20.68 -5.48 2.07
CA VAL A 155 19.46 -4.97 2.70
C VAL A 155 19.42 -5.35 4.18
N ASN A 156 19.31 -4.32 5.04
CA ASN A 156 19.13 -4.50 6.48
C ASN A 156 17.71 -4.09 6.91
N PRO A 157 16.75 -5.01 6.98
CA PRO A 157 15.37 -4.71 7.37
C PRO A 157 15.15 -4.63 8.89
N TYR A 158 16.19 -4.83 9.70
CA TYR A 158 16.10 -4.95 11.17
C TYR A 158 16.37 -3.64 11.91
N VAL A 159 16.29 -2.53 11.21
CA VAL A 159 16.50 -1.17 11.73
C VAL A 159 15.41 -0.22 11.24
N PRO A 160 15.21 0.95 11.88
CA PRO A 160 14.33 1.99 11.37
C PRO A 160 14.69 2.35 9.93
N TYR A 161 13.83 2.00 8.97
CA TYR A 161 14.15 2.01 7.55
C TYR A 161 13.87 3.38 6.93
N THR A 162 14.92 4.15 6.69
CA THR A 162 14.83 5.53 6.17
C THR A 162 14.90 5.61 4.66
N TYR A 163 14.53 6.76 4.10
CA TYR A 163 14.66 7.03 2.66
C TYR A 163 16.10 6.87 2.17
N GLU A 164 17.06 7.42 2.91
CA GLU A 164 18.48 7.38 2.52
C GLU A 164 19.02 5.96 2.51
N GLN A 165 18.63 5.15 3.49
CA GLN A 165 18.99 3.72 3.51
C GLN A 165 18.39 3.00 2.30
N MET A 166 17.09 3.18 2.02
CA MET A 166 16.42 2.59 0.86
C MET A 166 17.13 2.97 -0.44
N LYS A 167 17.52 4.26 -0.60
CA LYS A 167 18.18 4.77 -1.79
C LYS A 167 19.59 4.18 -1.96
N ASP A 168 20.39 4.14 -0.89
CA ASP A 168 21.73 3.56 -0.88
C ASP A 168 21.71 2.06 -1.18
N GLU A 169 20.81 1.32 -0.55
CA GLU A 169 20.64 -0.12 -0.81
C GLU A 169 20.14 -0.39 -2.24
N SER A 170 19.27 0.47 -2.81
CA SER A 170 18.81 0.35 -4.21
C SER A 170 19.97 0.49 -5.19
N ILE A 171 20.86 1.45 -4.98
CA ILE A 171 22.05 1.67 -5.81
C ILE A 171 22.97 0.44 -5.73
N LYS A 172 23.29 -0.02 -4.52
CA LYS A 172 24.15 -1.20 -4.31
C LYS A 172 23.58 -2.46 -4.95
N LEU A 173 22.24 -2.66 -4.86
CA LEU A 173 21.59 -3.80 -5.52
C LEU A 173 21.69 -3.71 -7.04
N ALA A 174 21.50 -2.52 -7.63
CA ALA A 174 21.62 -2.34 -9.07
C ALA A 174 23.07 -2.52 -9.55
N GLU A 175 24.05 -2.09 -8.78
CA GLU A 175 25.48 -2.31 -9.05
C GLU A 175 25.86 -3.80 -8.98
N LEU A 176 25.30 -4.53 -8.01
CA LEU A 176 25.60 -5.95 -7.83
C LEU A 176 24.87 -6.86 -8.84
N TYR A 177 23.65 -6.48 -9.24
CA TYR A 177 22.80 -7.27 -10.14
C TYR A 177 22.37 -6.50 -11.41
N PRO A 178 23.32 -5.90 -12.17
CA PRO A 178 23.00 -4.99 -13.29
C PRO A 178 22.29 -5.69 -14.45
N GLU A 179 22.34 -7.01 -14.50
CA GLU A 179 21.67 -7.81 -15.52
C GLU A 179 20.15 -7.82 -15.38
N ILE A 180 19.63 -7.71 -14.15
CA ILE A 180 18.20 -7.83 -13.85
C ILE A 180 17.63 -6.67 -13.05
N ILE A 181 18.47 -5.76 -12.53
CA ILE A 181 18.01 -4.58 -11.81
C ILE A 181 18.38 -3.33 -12.57
N SER A 182 17.40 -2.48 -12.80
CA SER A 182 17.64 -1.10 -13.24
C SER A 182 16.82 -0.13 -12.38
N LEU A 183 17.41 1.06 -12.15
CA LEU A 183 16.79 2.14 -11.40
C LEU A 183 16.24 3.20 -12.34
N ASP A 184 15.12 3.79 -11.93
CA ASP A 184 14.48 4.90 -12.61
C ASP A 184 13.80 5.80 -11.57
N SER A 185 13.27 6.93 -11.98
CA SER A 185 12.47 7.83 -11.16
C SER A 185 11.08 7.98 -11.72
N ILE A 186 10.06 7.92 -10.86
CA ILE A 186 8.68 8.23 -11.28
C ILE A 186 8.29 9.68 -10.97
N GLY A 187 9.13 10.45 -10.28
CA GLY A 187 8.89 11.82 -9.86
C GLY A 187 9.51 12.13 -8.51
N PHE A 188 8.94 13.12 -7.84
CA PHE A 188 9.46 13.62 -6.57
C PHE A 188 8.32 13.78 -5.55
N SER A 189 8.66 13.68 -4.26
CA SER A 189 7.77 13.97 -3.15
C SER A 189 7.59 15.48 -2.95
N VAL A 190 6.76 15.87 -1.98
CA VAL A 190 6.54 17.28 -1.60
C VAL A 190 7.86 18.01 -1.32
N GLU A 191 8.79 17.36 -0.61
CA GLU A 191 10.10 17.97 -0.26
C GLU A 191 11.20 17.69 -1.29
N GLY A 192 10.84 17.17 -2.47
CA GLY A 192 11.80 16.96 -3.56
C GLY A 192 12.64 15.69 -3.42
N ARG A 193 12.28 14.74 -2.56
CA ARG A 193 12.91 13.41 -2.53
C ARG A 193 12.43 12.59 -3.72
N GLU A 194 13.38 11.99 -4.43
CA GLU A 194 13.07 11.17 -5.61
C GLU A 194 12.24 9.94 -5.24
N LEU A 195 11.17 9.70 -5.98
CA LEU A 195 10.38 8.49 -5.91
C LEU A 195 11.02 7.40 -6.76
N THR A 196 11.86 6.59 -6.13
CA THR A 196 12.67 5.57 -6.80
C THR A 196 11.79 4.45 -7.35
N LEU A 197 12.00 4.12 -8.61
CA LEU A 197 11.45 2.94 -9.27
C LEU A 197 12.57 1.93 -9.48
N ILE A 198 12.39 0.72 -8.96
CA ILE A 198 13.27 -0.43 -9.21
C ILE A 198 12.58 -1.35 -10.19
N LYS A 199 13.21 -1.66 -11.31
CA LYS A 199 12.75 -2.65 -12.28
C LYS A 199 13.54 -3.94 -12.06
N LEU A 200 12.86 -5.01 -11.69
CA LEU A 200 13.47 -6.32 -11.43
C LEU A 200 12.99 -7.34 -12.48
N GLY A 201 13.90 -7.83 -13.32
CA GLY A 201 13.64 -8.76 -14.41
C GLY A 201 13.75 -8.13 -15.79
N LYS A 202 13.66 -8.96 -16.84
CA LYS A 202 13.92 -8.59 -18.25
C LYS A 202 12.71 -8.75 -19.16
N GLY A 203 11.65 -9.44 -18.69
CA GLY A 203 10.52 -9.78 -19.53
C GLY A 203 9.65 -8.59 -19.91
N GLU A 204 8.88 -8.74 -20.97
CA GLU A 204 7.96 -7.72 -21.47
C GLU A 204 6.70 -7.58 -20.62
N LYS A 205 6.23 -8.69 -20.02
CA LYS A 205 5.10 -8.66 -19.09
C LYS A 205 5.46 -7.87 -17.85
N LYS A 206 4.55 -7.03 -17.37
CA LYS A 206 4.85 -6.12 -16.26
C LYS A 206 3.82 -6.23 -15.14
N ILE A 207 4.29 -6.15 -13.90
CA ILE A 207 3.46 -5.94 -12.70
C ILE A 207 4.04 -4.78 -11.89
N ILE A 208 3.22 -4.16 -11.03
CA ILE A 208 3.69 -3.11 -10.14
C ILE A 208 3.42 -3.44 -8.67
N LEU A 209 4.43 -3.28 -7.84
CA LEU A 209 4.40 -3.45 -6.40
C LEU A 209 4.83 -2.12 -5.74
N CYS A 210 4.13 -1.68 -4.70
CA CYS A 210 4.50 -0.46 -4.00
C CYS A 210 4.30 -0.59 -2.49
N GLY A 211 5.09 0.16 -1.72
CA GLY A 211 5.04 0.19 -0.27
C GLY A 211 5.05 1.62 0.29
N SER A 212 4.79 1.74 1.57
CA SER A 212 4.87 2.99 2.34
C SER A 212 4.11 4.16 1.72
N HIS A 213 2.86 3.96 1.29
CA HIS A 213 1.92 5.06 1.13
C HIS A 213 1.73 5.77 2.47
N HIS A 214 1.70 5.00 3.55
CA HIS A 214 1.64 5.52 4.91
C HIS A 214 3.03 5.50 5.55
N ALA A 215 3.41 6.63 6.12
CA ALA A 215 4.74 6.87 6.65
C ALA A 215 5.18 5.86 7.73
N ARG A 216 4.31 5.57 8.70
CA ARG A 216 4.58 4.62 9.80
C ARG A 216 4.70 3.16 9.36
N GLU A 217 4.34 2.87 8.12
CA GLU A 217 4.30 1.51 7.57
C GLU A 217 5.56 1.17 6.75
N TYR A 218 6.70 1.81 7.08
CA TYR A 218 7.97 1.66 6.38
C TYR A 218 8.54 0.23 6.37
N ILE A 219 8.05 -0.67 7.20
CA ILE A 219 8.36 -2.10 7.14
C ILE A 219 7.95 -2.73 5.79
N SER A 220 6.98 -2.12 5.09
CA SER A 220 6.62 -2.52 3.72
C SER A 220 7.72 -2.19 2.71
N SER A 221 8.45 -1.07 2.88
CA SER A 221 9.66 -0.77 2.11
C SER A 221 10.77 -1.76 2.40
N SER A 222 11.04 -2.05 3.69
CA SER A 222 12.02 -3.06 4.10
C SER A 222 11.73 -4.43 3.47
N TYR A 223 10.43 -4.81 3.45
CA TYR A 223 9.98 -6.06 2.82
C TYR A 223 10.28 -6.08 1.32
N LEU A 224 9.91 -5.02 0.58
CA LEU A 224 10.12 -4.95 -0.87
C LEU A 224 11.61 -4.98 -1.20
N MET A 225 12.45 -4.27 -0.46
CA MET A 225 13.90 -4.27 -0.68
C MET A 225 14.53 -5.63 -0.38
N LYS A 226 14.12 -6.29 0.73
CA LYS A 226 14.57 -7.64 1.05
C LYS A 226 14.12 -8.65 -0.01
N MET A 227 12.92 -8.50 -0.51
CA MET A 227 12.37 -9.33 -1.61
C MET A 227 13.24 -9.18 -2.88
N ILE A 228 13.61 -7.96 -3.26
CA ILE A 228 14.47 -7.70 -4.43
C ILE A 228 15.82 -8.41 -4.25
N GLU A 229 16.45 -8.25 -3.09
CA GLU A 229 17.75 -8.88 -2.80
C GLU A 229 17.68 -10.40 -2.91
N GLU A 230 16.73 -11.04 -2.24
CA GLU A 230 16.62 -12.49 -2.19
C GLU A 230 16.26 -13.11 -3.57
N TYR A 231 15.42 -12.42 -4.35
CA TYR A 231 15.10 -12.87 -5.69
C TYR A 231 16.29 -12.69 -6.64
N SER A 232 17.07 -11.64 -6.48
CA SER A 232 18.30 -11.43 -7.27
C SER A 232 19.37 -12.46 -6.96
N LYS A 233 19.56 -12.84 -5.70
CA LYS A 233 20.44 -13.95 -5.29
C LYS A 233 20.01 -15.28 -5.91
N ALA A 234 18.71 -15.57 -5.86
CA ALA A 234 18.15 -16.79 -6.45
C ALA A 234 18.31 -16.81 -7.99
N TYR A 235 18.11 -15.68 -8.65
CA TYR A 235 18.33 -15.53 -10.09
C TYR A 235 19.76 -15.83 -10.45
N THR A 236 20.73 -15.18 -9.81
CA THR A 236 22.16 -15.30 -10.11
C THR A 236 22.72 -16.68 -9.80
N SER A 237 22.27 -17.31 -8.70
CA SER A 237 22.68 -18.68 -8.36
C SER A 237 22.01 -19.75 -9.22
N GLY A 238 20.96 -19.41 -9.97
CA GLY A 238 20.14 -20.36 -10.73
C GLY A 238 19.31 -21.29 -9.84
N GLN A 239 19.22 -21.01 -8.54
CA GLN A 239 18.46 -21.82 -7.60
C GLN A 239 16.99 -21.40 -7.54
N ASN A 240 16.13 -22.36 -7.27
CA ASN A 240 14.73 -22.06 -7.01
C ASN A 240 14.57 -21.34 -5.65
N PHE A 241 13.66 -20.35 -5.59
CA PHE A 241 13.19 -19.78 -4.34
C PHE A 241 11.86 -20.44 -3.93
N GLY A 242 11.94 -21.39 -3.02
CA GLY A 242 10.83 -22.29 -2.73
C GLY A 242 10.48 -23.16 -3.97
N LYS A 243 9.23 -23.05 -4.44
CA LYS A 243 8.77 -23.77 -5.64
C LYS A 243 9.02 -23.02 -6.95
N TYR A 244 9.49 -21.78 -6.91
CA TYR A 244 9.59 -20.91 -8.08
C TYR A 244 10.97 -20.97 -8.72
N ASN A 245 11.02 -21.18 -10.04
CA ASN A 245 12.21 -20.96 -10.85
C ASN A 245 12.36 -19.46 -11.13
N VAL A 246 13.11 -18.78 -10.25
CA VAL A 246 13.22 -17.31 -10.28
C VAL A 246 13.86 -16.82 -11.56
N LYS A 247 14.86 -17.56 -12.07
CA LYS A 247 15.54 -17.18 -13.32
C LYS A 247 14.58 -17.19 -14.51
N GLU A 248 13.86 -18.26 -14.71
CA GLU A 248 12.88 -18.37 -15.79
C GLU A 248 11.77 -17.30 -15.65
N MET A 249 11.32 -17.04 -14.44
CA MET A 249 10.28 -16.04 -14.20
C MET A 249 10.77 -14.64 -14.55
N LEU A 250 11.92 -14.20 -14.03
CA LEU A 250 12.45 -12.86 -14.26
C LEU A 250 12.98 -12.65 -15.68
N ASP A 251 13.29 -13.71 -16.41
CA ASP A 251 13.57 -13.62 -17.84
C ASP A 251 12.28 -13.33 -18.67
N ASN A 252 11.08 -13.65 -18.14
CA ASN A 252 9.79 -13.50 -18.84
C ASN A 252 8.88 -12.39 -18.27
N ILE A 253 9.21 -11.82 -17.12
CA ILE A 253 8.45 -10.71 -16.48
C ILE A 253 9.41 -9.67 -15.93
N CYS A 254 8.96 -8.42 -15.89
CA CYS A 254 9.62 -7.34 -15.19
C CYS A 254 8.71 -6.84 -14.05
N ILE A 255 9.20 -6.92 -12.83
CA ILE A 255 8.50 -6.41 -11.64
C ILE A 255 8.93 -4.96 -11.41
N TYR A 256 8.01 -4.02 -11.57
CA TYR A 256 8.19 -2.62 -11.25
C TYR A 256 7.91 -2.43 -9.77
N ILE A 257 8.83 -1.86 -9.03
CA ILE A 257 8.74 -1.74 -7.57
C ILE A 257 8.99 -0.30 -7.18
N VAL A 258 8.01 0.35 -6.52
CA VAL A 258 8.17 1.63 -5.84
C VAL A 258 8.24 1.35 -4.35
N PRO A 259 9.45 1.20 -3.77
CA PRO A 259 9.57 0.72 -2.40
C PRO A 259 8.98 1.68 -1.37
N MET A 260 9.03 3.00 -1.65
CA MET A 260 8.66 4.04 -0.70
C MET A 260 7.94 5.18 -1.41
N VAL A 261 6.59 5.16 -1.36
CA VAL A 261 5.75 6.19 -1.99
C VAL A 261 5.76 7.50 -1.20
N ASN A 262 5.96 7.44 0.14
CA ASN A 262 5.94 8.58 1.05
C ASN A 262 7.29 8.78 1.76
N PRO A 263 8.35 9.18 1.05
CA PRO A 263 9.69 9.26 1.65
C PRO A 263 9.82 10.36 2.71
N ASP A 264 9.10 11.46 2.56
CA ASP A 264 9.12 12.57 3.51
C ASP A 264 8.51 12.16 4.84
N GLY A 265 7.32 11.56 4.79
CA GLY A 265 6.65 11.04 5.97
C GLY A 265 7.45 9.92 6.66
N VAL A 266 8.06 9.00 5.89
CA VAL A 266 8.93 7.95 6.45
C VAL A 266 10.12 8.54 7.19
N ASN A 267 10.77 9.57 6.65
CA ASN A 267 11.83 10.25 7.36
C ASN A 267 11.33 10.98 8.61
N LEU A 268 10.16 11.61 8.56
CA LEU A 268 9.52 12.21 9.74
C LEU A 268 9.31 11.18 10.86
N VAL A 269 8.78 9.99 10.52
CA VAL A 269 8.58 8.89 11.50
C VAL A 269 9.89 8.44 12.12
N ASN A 270 10.96 8.33 11.34
CA ASN A 270 12.21 7.71 11.78
C ASN A 270 13.23 8.70 12.36
N LYS A 271 13.19 9.96 11.92
CA LYS A 271 14.17 11.01 12.31
C LYS A 271 13.54 12.16 13.09
N GLY A 272 12.21 12.24 13.15
CA GLY A 272 11.50 13.33 13.82
C GLY A 272 11.37 14.59 12.97
N VAL A 273 10.81 15.64 13.54
CA VAL A 273 10.43 16.88 12.86
C VAL A 273 11.61 17.62 12.21
N SER A 274 12.81 17.45 12.72
CA SER A 274 14.01 18.04 12.11
C SER A 274 14.34 17.52 10.70
N SER A 275 13.65 16.49 10.25
CA SER A 275 13.82 15.91 8.90
C SER A 275 12.95 16.55 7.83
N VAL A 276 12.05 17.48 8.20
CA VAL A 276 11.11 18.17 7.31
C VAL A 276 11.44 19.67 7.21
N ASN A 277 11.05 20.29 6.09
CA ASN A 277 11.33 21.70 5.82
C ASN A 277 10.45 22.64 6.67
N ASP A 278 9.14 22.37 6.75
CA ASP A 278 8.17 23.16 7.52
C ASP A 278 7.79 22.44 8.81
N GLN A 279 8.66 22.61 9.82
CA GLN A 279 8.50 21.96 11.13
C GLN A 279 7.26 22.48 11.87
N GLU A 280 6.98 23.78 11.80
CA GLU A 280 5.87 24.41 12.49
C GLU A 280 4.52 23.89 11.93
N ALA A 281 4.40 23.79 10.61
CA ALA A 281 3.20 23.23 10.00
C ALA A 281 2.98 21.76 10.41
N VAL A 282 4.04 20.93 10.42
CA VAL A 282 3.95 19.52 10.84
C VAL A 282 3.59 19.39 12.32
N GLU A 283 4.17 20.22 13.20
CA GLU A 283 3.84 20.24 14.63
C GLU A 283 2.37 20.61 14.88
N ALA A 284 1.83 21.54 14.10
CA ALA A 284 0.43 21.95 14.18
C ALA A 284 -0.57 20.85 13.77
N MET A 285 -0.13 19.86 13.00
CA MET A 285 -0.95 18.74 12.51
C MET A 285 -0.97 17.52 13.45
N VAL A 286 -0.14 17.45 14.47
CA VAL A 286 -0.15 16.36 15.45
C VAL A 286 -1.42 16.43 16.28
N LEU A 287 -2.33 15.45 16.14
CA LEU A 287 -3.69 15.54 16.68
C LEU A 287 -3.78 15.29 18.19
N LEU A 288 -3.16 14.23 18.70
CA LEU A 288 -3.40 13.80 20.08
C LEU A 288 -2.14 13.42 20.85
N ARG A 289 -1.02 13.18 20.17
CA ARG A 289 0.21 12.73 20.80
C ARG A 289 1.40 13.41 20.13
N PRO A 290 2.36 13.93 20.88
CA PRO A 290 3.55 14.56 20.34
C PRO A 290 4.56 13.50 19.84
N SER A 291 4.09 12.46 19.15
CA SER A 291 4.92 11.37 18.64
C SER A 291 4.75 11.23 17.15
N TYR A 292 5.80 11.51 16.41
CA TYR A 292 5.84 11.29 14.97
C TYR A 292 5.90 9.81 14.59
N ARG A 293 6.14 8.91 15.54
CA ARG A 293 6.17 7.44 15.30
C ARG A 293 4.84 6.89 14.79
N GLU A 294 3.73 7.58 15.05
CA GLU A 294 2.39 7.19 14.58
C GLU A 294 1.94 7.96 13.32
N TRP A 295 2.80 8.79 12.74
CA TRP A 295 2.47 9.59 11.57
C TRP A 295 2.19 8.72 10.34
N LYS A 296 1.06 8.95 9.66
CA LYS A 296 0.57 8.17 8.52
C LYS A 296 0.62 8.98 7.21
N ALA A 297 0.25 10.25 7.27
CA ALA A 297 0.14 11.16 6.13
C ALA A 297 1.49 11.48 5.47
N ASN A 298 1.48 12.20 4.35
CA ASN A 298 2.66 12.90 3.87
C ASN A 298 2.92 14.18 4.68
N VAL A 299 3.92 14.98 4.33
CA VAL A 299 4.27 16.19 5.09
C VAL A 299 3.25 17.32 4.94
N ASN A 300 2.38 17.27 3.93
CA ASN A 300 1.22 18.16 3.80
C ASN A 300 0.06 17.75 4.72
N GLY A 301 0.20 16.68 5.50
CA GLY A 301 -0.85 16.16 6.36
C GLY A 301 -1.98 15.48 5.57
N VAL A 302 -1.70 14.95 4.39
CA VAL A 302 -2.66 14.27 3.52
C VAL A 302 -2.41 12.76 3.54
N ASP A 303 -3.45 11.97 3.79
CA ASP A 303 -3.41 10.50 3.70
C ASP A 303 -3.33 10.08 2.22
N LEU A 304 -2.15 9.64 1.78
CA LEU A 304 -1.88 9.33 0.38
C LEU A 304 -2.78 8.20 -0.16
N ASN A 305 -3.17 7.23 0.68
CA ASN A 305 -4.10 6.17 0.26
C ASN A 305 -5.58 6.57 0.39
N ARG A 306 -5.85 7.89 0.38
CA ARG A 306 -7.17 8.52 0.26
C ARG A 306 -7.21 9.53 -0.89
N GLN A 307 -6.18 9.57 -1.75
CA GLN A 307 -5.99 10.59 -2.77
C GLN A 307 -6.34 10.14 -4.19
N TYR A 308 -6.54 8.85 -4.43
CA TYR A 308 -6.86 8.35 -5.78
C TYR A 308 -8.30 8.69 -6.19
N PRO A 309 -8.55 9.02 -7.48
CA PRO A 309 -9.83 9.67 -7.89
C PRO A 309 -11.06 8.75 -7.80
N THR A 310 -10.88 7.42 -7.78
CA THR A 310 -12.01 6.47 -7.73
C THR A 310 -12.80 6.61 -6.44
N LYS A 311 -14.08 7.00 -6.57
CA LYS A 311 -14.99 7.21 -5.43
C LYS A 311 -14.46 8.20 -4.38
N TRP A 312 -13.61 9.14 -4.80
CA TRP A 312 -13.00 10.11 -3.88
C TRP A 312 -14.04 11.04 -3.24
N LYS A 313 -15.09 11.42 -3.97
CA LYS A 313 -16.16 12.29 -3.42
C LYS A 313 -16.95 11.58 -2.34
N GLU A 314 -17.22 10.29 -2.53
CA GLU A 314 -17.94 9.44 -1.60
C GLU A 314 -17.09 9.06 -0.39
N LYS A 315 -15.76 9.02 -0.52
CA LYS A 315 -14.85 8.68 0.58
C LYS A 315 -15.06 9.61 1.75
N TYR A 316 -15.35 9.02 2.92
CA TYR A 316 -15.51 9.79 4.16
C TYR A 316 -14.19 10.46 4.56
N ASP A 317 -14.29 11.70 5.02
CA ASP A 317 -13.16 12.48 5.55
C ASP A 317 -13.35 12.65 7.06
N GLU A 318 -12.57 11.92 7.82
CA GLU A 318 -12.70 11.88 9.27
C GLU A 318 -12.26 13.17 9.96
N VAL A 319 -11.34 13.91 9.33
CA VAL A 319 -10.65 15.05 9.95
C VAL A 319 -11.02 16.38 9.31
N GLY A 320 -11.23 16.43 8.01
CA GLY A 320 -11.63 17.62 7.25
C GLY A 320 -10.56 18.72 7.13
N LYS A 321 -9.32 18.48 7.58
CA LYS A 321 -8.17 19.39 7.49
C LYS A 321 -6.86 18.61 7.53
N PRO A 322 -5.73 19.22 7.12
CA PRO A 322 -4.41 18.59 7.24
C PRO A 322 -4.15 18.06 8.64
N ALA A 323 -3.69 16.79 8.70
CA ALA A 323 -3.49 16.07 9.94
C ALA A 323 -2.46 14.95 9.78
N SER A 324 -2.03 14.37 10.90
CA SER A 324 -1.09 13.23 10.90
C SER A 324 -1.65 11.97 10.23
N GLU A 325 -2.99 11.87 10.09
CA GLU A 325 -3.67 10.75 9.41
C GLU A 325 -5.10 11.11 8.98
N SER A 326 -5.67 10.29 8.10
CA SER A 326 -7.11 10.27 7.73
C SER A 326 -7.65 11.48 6.98
N PHE A 327 -6.87 12.52 6.68
CA PHE A 327 -7.30 13.62 5.83
C PHE A 327 -7.12 13.25 4.36
N LYS A 328 -8.23 13.23 3.60
CA LYS A 328 -8.20 12.83 2.18
C LYS A 328 -7.75 13.94 1.21
N GLY A 329 -7.42 15.13 1.73
CA GLY A 329 -7.11 16.30 0.91
C GLY A 329 -8.35 17.09 0.51
N THR A 330 -8.15 18.23 -0.18
CA THR A 330 -9.21 19.11 -0.67
C THR A 330 -9.75 18.70 -2.05
N ALA A 331 -8.95 17.95 -2.81
CA ALA A 331 -9.32 17.34 -4.08
C ALA A 331 -8.55 16.03 -4.29
N ALA A 332 -9.00 15.18 -5.21
CA ALA A 332 -8.28 13.98 -5.59
C ALA A 332 -6.99 14.32 -6.35
N ALA A 333 -5.95 13.51 -6.16
CA ALA A 333 -4.68 13.58 -6.88
C ALA A 333 -3.99 14.96 -6.82
N THR A 334 -4.07 15.62 -5.66
CA THR A 334 -3.33 16.88 -5.44
C THR A 334 -1.87 16.64 -5.08
N GLU A 335 -1.56 15.52 -4.44
CA GLU A 335 -0.22 15.24 -3.93
C GLU A 335 0.71 14.74 -5.05
N PRO A 336 1.96 15.24 -5.13
CA PRO A 336 2.90 14.88 -6.20
C PRO A 336 3.22 13.39 -6.22
N GLU A 337 3.29 12.74 -5.05
CA GLU A 337 3.50 11.30 -4.93
C GLU A 337 2.40 10.50 -5.63
N ILE A 338 1.14 10.95 -5.51
CA ILE A 338 -0.01 10.28 -6.12
C ILE A 338 -0.05 10.53 -7.63
N GLN A 339 0.28 11.76 -8.07
CA GLN A 339 0.40 12.06 -9.49
C GLN A 339 1.46 11.19 -10.16
N ALA A 340 2.61 10.99 -9.49
CA ALA A 340 3.69 10.12 -9.95
C ALA A 340 3.25 8.65 -10.04
N MET A 341 2.59 8.12 -9.00
CA MET A 341 2.07 6.75 -8.97
C MET A 341 1.00 6.53 -10.06
N MET A 342 0.10 7.48 -10.26
CA MET A 342 -0.90 7.42 -11.31
C MET A 342 -0.26 7.47 -12.70
N LYS A 343 0.75 8.34 -12.89
CA LYS A 343 1.47 8.45 -14.15
C LYS A 343 2.19 7.16 -14.52
N VAL A 344 3.00 6.59 -13.63
CA VAL A 344 3.71 5.34 -13.91
C VAL A 344 2.75 4.19 -14.18
N SER A 345 1.59 4.17 -13.51
CA SER A 345 0.57 3.14 -13.74
C SER A 345 -0.13 3.28 -15.08
N LYS A 346 -0.32 4.51 -15.59
CA LYS A 346 -0.93 4.80 -16.90
C LYS A 346 0.06 4.62 -18.06
N ASP A 347 1.32 4.95 -17.85
CA ASP A 347 2.35 4.85 -18.88
C ASP A 347 2.81 3.41 -19.15
N ASN A 348 2.36 2.45 -18.35
CA ASN A 348 2.76 1.06 -18.46
C ASN A 348 1.54 0.12 -18.44
N GLU A 349 1.63 -0.96 -19.20
CA GLU A 349 0.59 -1.99 -19.27
C GLU A 349 0.76 -3.03 -18.15
N PHE A 350 0.59 -2.63 -16.89
CA PHE A 350 0.68 -3.57 -15.78
C PHE A 350 -0.47 -4.56 -15.77
N ILE A 351 -0.16 -5.86 -15.74
CA ILE A 351 -1.15 -6.96 -15.70
C ILE A 351 -1.87 -7.01 -14.35
N LEU A 352 -1.16 -6.65 -13.28
CA LEU A 352 -1.71 -6.55 -11.93
C LEU A 352 -0.87 -5.61 -11.05
N ALA A 353 -1.44 -5.21 -9.90
CA ALA A 353 -0.79 -4.38 -8.92
C ALA A 353 -0.94 -4.96 -7.49
N ALA A 354 0.00 -4.60 -6.59
CA ALA A 354 -0.18 -4.79 -5.17
C ALA A 354 0.45 -3.63 -4.38
N SER A 355 -0.30 -3.11 -3.40
CA SER A 355 0.19 -2.17 -2.40
C SER A 355 0.38 -2.90 -1.06
N PHE A 356 1.48 -2.56 -0.37
CA PHE A 356 1.82 -3.20 0.90
C PHE A 356 1.67 -2.20 2.04
N HIS A 357 0.91 -2.61 3.03
CA HIS A 357 0.49 -1.84 4.19
C HIS A 357 0.72 -2.61 5.51
N THR A 358 0.37 -2.01 6.61
CA THR A 358 0.23 -2.60 7.94
C THR A 358 -0.94 -1.94 8.68
N LYS A 359 -1.73 -2.68 9.51
CA LYS A 359 -1.50 -4.02 9.99
C LYS A 359 -2.79 -4.84 9.90
N GLY A 360 -2.67 -6.18 9.95
CA GLY A 360 -3.87 -7.03 9.96
C GLY A 360 -3.60 -8.49 9.57
N ASN A 361 -2.54 -8.81 8.81
CA ASN A 361 -2.39 -10.08 8.10
C ASN A 361 -3.62 -10.39 7.24
N VAL A 362 -4.09 -9.37 6.51
CA VAL A 362 -5.28 -9.45 5.68
C VAL A 362 -5.01 -9.01 4.24
N ILE A 363 -5.92 -9.38 3.34
CA ILE A 363 -5.87 -9.08 1.91
C ILE A 363 -7.18 -8.43 1.51
N TYR A 364 -7.14 -7.15 1.10
CA TYR A 364 -8.23 -6.48 0.41
C TYR A 364 -8.04 -6.73 -1.09
N TRP A 365 -8.91 -7.53 -1.67
CA TRP A 365 -8.72 -8.11 -2.99
C TRP A 365 -9.75 -7.66 -4.03
N ALA A 366 -10.87 -7.09 -3.60
CA ALA A 366 -11.95 -6.62 -4.45
C ALA A 366 -12.82 -5.59 -3.74
N ASP A 367 -13.62 -4.89 -4.52
CA ASP A 367 -14.75 -4.07 -4.13
C ASP A 367 -15.97 -4.40 -5.00
N SER A 368 -17.16 -4.01 -4.57
CA SER A 368 -18.40 -4.31 -5.26
C SER A 368 -18.47 -3.70 -6.67
N GLY A 369 -17.78 -2.60 -6.91
CA GLY A 369 -17.78 -1.90 -8.21
C GLY A 369 -17.00 -2.61 -9.30
N THR A 370 -16.05 -3.49 -8.94
CA THR A 370 -15.10 -4.07 -9.91
C THR A 370 -14.99 -5.58 -9.89
N VAL A 371 -15.45 -6.26 -8.85
CA VAL A 371 -15.20 -7.70 -8.63
C VAL A 371 -15.69 -8.59 -9.78
N ASP A 372 -16.85 -8.28 -10.36
CA ASP A 372 -17.43 -9.07 -11.46
C ASP A 372 -16.81 -8.72 -12.83
N LEU A 373 -16.06 -7.61 -12.91
CA LEU A 373 -15.40 -7.15 -14.13
C LEU A 373 -13.98 -7.69 -14.28
N ILE A 374 -13.42 -8.31 -13.22
CA ILE A 374 -12.03 -8.80 -13.20
C ILE A 374 -12.01 -10.33 -13.10
N PRO A 375 -11.90 -11.05 -14.24
CA PRO A 375 -11.97 -12.51 -14.26
C PRO A 375 -10.90 -13.16 -13.38
N GLY A 376 -11.30 -14.17 -12.60
CA GLY A 376 -10.39 -15.01 -11.80
C GLY A 376 -9.78 -14.33 -10.56
N VAL A 377 -10.11 -13.07 -10.24
CA VAL A 377 -9.54 -12.34 -9.08
C VAL A 377 -9.87 -13.04 -7.76
N LYS A 378 -11.08 -13.60 -7.62
CA LYS A 378 -11.51 -14.34 -6.41
C LYS A 378 -10.65 -15.59 -6.15
N ASP A 379 -10.33 -16.35 -7.19
CA ASP A 379 -9.52 -17.56 -7.05
C ASP A 379 -8.04 -17.21 -6.85
N MET A 380 -7.55 -16.14 -7.48
CA MET A 380 -6.23 -15.57 -7.20
C MET A 380 -6.11 -15.17 -5.72
N ALA A 381 -7.10 -14.46 -5.17
CA ALA A 381 -7.13 -14.08 -3.77
C ALA A 381 -7.16 -15.29 -2.81
N LYS A 382 -7.88 -16.38 -3.18
CA LYS A 382 -7.85 -17.64 -2.41
C LYS A 382 -6.46 -18.27 -2.38
N ARG A 383 -5.77 -18.33 -3.55
CA ARG A 383 -4.42 -18.89 -3.63
C ARG A 383 -3.42 -18.04 -2.85
N LEU A 384 -3.51 -16.72 -2.93
CA LEU A 384 -2.68 -15.79 -2.14
C LEU A 384 -2.88 -15.98 -0.63
N SER A 385 -4.13 -16.06 -0.20
CA SER A 385 -4.48 -16.33 1.21
C SER A 385 -3.93 -17.68 1.69
N SER A 386 -4.00 -18.71 0.86
CA SER A 386 -3.44 -20.03 1.19
C SER A 386 -1.91 -20.00 1.32
N LEU A 387 -1.24 -19.20 0.46
CA LEU A 387 0.20 -19.02 0.47
C LEU A 387 0.69 -18.29 1.73
N THR A 388 0.06 -17.18 2.05
CA THR A 388 0.49 -16.26 3.12
C THR A 388 -0.09 -16.60 4.49
N LYS A 389 -1.19 -17.34 4.53
CA LYS A 389 -2.07 -17.52 5.71
C LYS A 389 -2.80 -16.24 6.13
N TYR A 390 -2.80 -15.21 5.29
CA TYR A 390 -3.52 -13.97 5.53
C TYR A 390 -5.00 -14.15 5.23
N GLN A 391 -5.85 -13.51 6.03
CA GLN A 391 -7.29 -13.55 5.84
C GLN A 391 -7.70 -12.68 4.64
N ARG A 392 -8.58 -13.20 3.79
CA ARG A 392 -9.24 -12.38 2.77
C ARG A 392 -10.35 -11.57 3.41
N MET A 393 -10.32 -10.26 3.20
CA MET A 393 -11.41 -9.40 3.68
C MET A 393 -12.68 -9.62 2.85
N PRO A 394 -13.87 -9.45 3.45
CA PRO A 394 -15.12 -9.35 2.71
C PRO A 394 -15.05 -8.27 1.63
N ILE A 395 -15.84 -8.43 0.58
CA ILE A 395 -16.00 -7.39 -0.45
C ILE A 395 -16.75 -6.22 0.19
N SER A 396 -16.14 -5.04 0.18
CA SER A 396 -16.83 -3.83 0.65
C SER A 396 -17.80 -3.33 -0.40
N GLU A 397 -19.01 -3.03 0.01
CA GLU A 397 -20.07 -2.44 -0.82
C GLU A 397 -20.15 -0.92 -0.67
N ASP A 398 -19.67 -0.38 0.45
CA ASP A 398 -19.74 1.04 0.76
C ASP A 398 -18.51 1.80 0.21
N PRO A 399 -18.68 2.67 -0.81
CA PRO A 399 -17.59 3.46 -1.37
C PRO A 399 -16.98 4.46 -0.39
N SER A 400 -17.71 4.85 0.67
CA SER A 400 -17.15 5.69 1.73
C SER A 400 -16.04 4.99 2.50
N ILE A 401 -16.06 3.65 2.50
CA ILE A 401 -15.05 2.80 3.14
C ILE A 401 -13.92 2.46 2.16
N TYR A 402 -14.24 1.90 0.98
CA TYR A 402 -13.22 1.39 0.05
C TYR A 402 -12.68 2.42 -0.94
N GLY A 403 -13.35 3.56 -1.13
CA GLY A 403 -12.97 4.55 -2.14
C GLY A 403 -11.60 5.20 -1.90
N ALA A 404 -11.03 5.76 -2.97
CA ALA A 404 -9.85 6.61 -2.99
C ALA A 404 -8.50 5.94 -2.65
N GLY A 405 -8.43 4.62 -2.53
CA GLY A 405 -7.19 3.86 -2.40
C GLY A 405 -6.56 3.53 -3.76
N TYR A 406 -5.23 3.24 -3.76
CA TYR A 406 -4.48 2.86 -4.97
C TYR A 406 -5.07 1.65 -5.67
N GLU A 407 -5.28 0.57 -4.95
CA GLU A 407 -5.78 -0.68 -5.49
C GLU A 407 -7.23 -0.57 -6.02
N ASN A 408 -8.07 0.26 -5.38
CA ASN A 408 -9.43 0.52 -5.84
C ASN A 408 -9.42 1.31 -7.16
N TRP A 409 -8.56 2.34 -7.22
CA TRP A 409 -8.37 3.10 -8.44
C TRP A 409 -7.79 2.23 -9.57
N PHE A 410 -6.77 1.43 -9.29
CA PHE A 410 -6.15 0.56 -10.28
C PHE A 410 -7.18 -0.44 -10.87
N ARG A 411 -8.00 -1.06 -10.02
CA ARG A 411 -9.08 -1.95 -10.47
C ARG A 411 -10.10 -1.23 -11.35
N ALA A 412 -10.52 -0.03 -10.95
CA ALA A 412 -11.53 0.72 -11.69
C ALA A 412 -11.00 1.29 -13.02
N GLU A 413 -9.75 1.75 -13.05
CA GLU A 413 -9.12 2.34 -14.24
C GLU A 413 -8.75 1.30 -15.29
N PHE A 414 -8.20 0.15 -14.87
CA PHE A 414 -7.61 -0.82 -15.78
C PHE A 414 -8.40 -2.12 -15.89
N LEU A 415 -9.39 -2.37 -15.06
CA LEU A 415 -10.12 -3.64 -14.94
C LEU A 415 -9.17 -4.85 -14.78
N ARG A 416 -8.11 -4.66 -14.01
CA ARG A 416 -7.05 -5.64 -13.73
C ARG A 416 -6.94 -5.89 -12.23
N PRO A 417 -6.46 -7.07 -11.79
CA PRO A 417 -6.33 -7.37 -10.37
C PRO A 417 -5.41 -6.38 -9.66
N ALA A 418 -5.84 -5.90 -8.50
CA ALA A 418 -5.00 -5.15 -7.59
C ALA A 418 -5.35 -5.51 -6.15
N PHE A 419 -4.33 -5.59 -5.29
CA PHE A 419 -4.43 -6.06 -3.91
C PHE A 419 -3.83 -5.04 -2.95
N CYS A 420 -4.54 -4.74 -1.85
CA CYS A 420 -3.91 -4.15 -0.68
C CYS A 420 -3.60 -5.27 0.32
N ILE A 421 -2.36 -5.38 0.76
CA ILE A 421 -1.85 -6.47 1.58
C ILE A 421 -1.31 -5.91 2.88
N GLU A 422 -1.95 -6.24 3.99
CA GLU A 422 -1.57 -5.85 5.34
C GLU A 422 -0.60 -6.87 5.93
N LEU A 423 0.67 -6.50 6.04
CA LEU A 423 1.79 -7.43 6.26
C LEU A 423 1.96 -7.92 7.70
N THR A 424 1.62 -7.10 8.70
CA THR A 424 1.90 -7.43 10.11
C THR A 424 0.63 -7.86 10.84
N PRO A 425 0.73 -8.66 11.92
CA PRO A 425 -0.43 -9.08 12.69
C PRO A 425 -1.21 -7.90 13.28
N TYR A 426 -2.54 -8.01 13.35
CA TYR A 426 -3.42 -7.01 13.96
C TYR A 426 -3.08 -6.72 15.43
N ASN A 427 -2.70 -7.76 16.19
CA ASN A 427 -2.37 -7.64 17.60
C ASN A 427 -0.93 -7.16 17.85
N ASN A 428 -0.21 -6.72 16.84
CA ASN A 428 1.07 -6.04 17.02
C ASN A 428 0.83 -4.68 17.66
N THR A 429 1.25 -4.52 18.92
CA THR A 429 1.09 -3.29 19.71
C THR A 429 2.29 -2.35 19.60
N ASP A 430 3.39 -2.79 18.99
CA ASP A 430 4.58 -1.96 18.77
C ASP A 430 4.23 -0.80 17.82
N VAL A 431 4.77 0.39 18.09
CA VAL A 431 4.47 1.61 17.34
C VAL A 431 5.75 2.15 16.68
N PRO A 432 5.79 2.14 15.35
CA PRO A 432 4.83 1.52 14.44
C PRO A 432 4.97 -0.01 14.46
N HIS A 433 6.16 -0.56 14.69
CA HIS A 433 6.50 -1.97 14.80
C HIS A 433 7.91 -2.13 15.41
N ASP A 434 8.29 -3.34 15.81
CA ASP A 434 9.66 -3.67 16.22
C ASP A 434 10.42 -4.22 15.01
N ASP A 435 11.35 -3.43 14.47
CA ASP A 435 12.15 -3.77 13.29
C ASP A 435 12.90 -5.10 13.48
N LYS A 436 13.39 -5.39 14.70
CA LYS A 436 14.11 -6.64 15.02
C LYS A 436 13.26 -7.88 14.85
N LYS A 437 11.94 -7.74 14.82
CA LYS A 437 10.97 -8.82 14.59
C LYS A 437 10.57 -8.97 13.12
N PHE A 438 11.25 -8.32 12.19
CA PHE A 438 10.92 -8.32 10.76
C PHE A 438 10.57 -9.70 10.21
N ASP A 439 11.39 -10.71 10.48
CA ASP A 439 11.16 -12.07 9.99
C ASP A 439 9.83 -12.65 10.47
N SER A 440 9.55 -12.53 11.75
CA SER A 440 8.31 -13.07 12.34
C SER A 440 7.07 -12.25 12.03
N LEU A 441 7.22 -10.93 11.88
CA LEU A 441 6.12 -10.03 11.54
C LEU A 441 5.74 -10.10 10.05
N VAL A 442 6.73 -10.26 9.16
CA VAL A 442 6.54 -10.09 7.72
C VAL A 442 7.14 -11.26 6.92
N TRP A 443 8.48 -11.45 6.99
CA TRP A 443 9.21 -12.25 6.01
C TRP A 443 8.74 -13.70 5.92
N ASN A 444 8.53 -14.35 7.03
CA ASN A 444 8.15 -15.76 7.09
C ASN A 444 6.87 -16.09 6.30
N ASN A 445 5.91 -15.16 6.27
CA ASN A 445 4.64 -15.33 5.58
C ASN A 445 4.60 -14.68 4.19
N ALA A 446 5.34 -13.59 3.97
CA ALA A 446 5.22 -12.74 2.80
C ALA A 446 6.29 -12.99 1.71
N ARG A 447 7.41 -13.65 2.02
CA ARG A 447 8.59 -13.79 1.13
C ARG A 447 8.32 -14.33 -0.27
N TYR A 448 7.19 -14.97 -0.48
CA TYR A 448 6.81 -15.53 -1.80
C TYR A 448 5.79 -14.67 -2.55
N ILE A 449 5.29 -13.57 -1.99
CA ILE A 449 4.19 -12.80 -2.61
C ILE A 449 4.59 -12.25 -3.97
N GLY A 450 5.78 -11.66 -4.11
CA GLY A 450 6.25 -11.10 -5.38
C GLY A 450 6.32 -12.16 -6.49
N LEU A 451 6.85 -13.35 -6.19
CA LEU A 451 6.89 -14.47 -7.15
C LEU A 451 5.51 -15.04 -7.45
N PHE A 452 4.63 -15.08 -6.46
CA PHE A 452 3.23 -15.47 -6.68
C PHE A 452 2.54 -14.49 -7.64
N MET A 453 2.70 -13.18 -7.44
CA MET A 453 2.14 -12.17 -8.33
C MET A 453 2.69 -12.28 -9.75
N ALA A 454 4.00 -12.50 -9.88
CA ALA A 454 4.66 -12.72 -11.16
C ALA A 454 4.12 -13.98 -11.87
N ASP A 455 3.98 -15.11 -11.15
CA ASP A 455 3.44 -16.36 -11.69
C ASP A 455 1.96 -16.21 -12.15
N GLU A 456 1.14 -15.51 -11.37
CA GLU A 456 -0.25 -15.21 -11.75
C GLU A 456 -0.31 -14.28 -12.99
N ALA A 457 0.60 -13.33 -13.11
CA ALA A 457 0.68 -12.47 -14.29
C ALA A 457 1.15 -13.21 -15.54
N LEU A 458 2.13 -14.12 -15.41
CA LEU A 458 2.61 -14.93 -16.52
C LEU A 458 1.53 -15.84 -17.10
N ARG A 459 0.58 -16.30 -16.28
CA ARG A 459 -0.55 -17.14 -16.69
C ARG A 459 -1.71 -16.35 -17.32
N ARG A 460 -1.71 -15.02 -17.20
CA ARG A 460 -2.74 -14.16 -17.80
C ARG A 460 -2.36 -13.81 -19.25
N GLN A 461 -3.36 -13.84 -20.11
CA GLN A 461 -3.24 -13.41 -21.51
C GLN A 461 -3.47 -11.92 -21.63
#